data_15e2caf241314a97a61aa5c6037bbadb
#
_entry.id   15e2caf241314a97a61aa5c6037bbadb
#
_cell.length_a   1.000
_cell.length_b   1.000
_cell.length_c   1.000
_cell.angle_alpha   90.00
_cell.angle_beta   90.00
_cell.angle_gamma   90.00
#
_symmetry.space_group_name_H-M   'P 1'
#
loop_
_entity.id
_entity.type
_entity.pdbx_description
1 polymer ?
#
loop_
_entity_poly.entity_id
_entity_poly.type
_entity_poly.pdbx_seq_one_letter_code
_entity_poly.pdbx_strand_id
1 'polypeptide(L)'
;MPNILLLNKPFGVISQFSGGNKAETLSAFIQEKGFYPAGRLDKDSEGLLVLTDNGKLQSQISDPRFKIGKTYIVQIEKIVNERALETLRTGVELNDGITKPALVRRISEPSALWARTPPIRVRNSIPTSWIEITIYEGRNRQIRRMTAAVGFPTLRLVRITVGNWQLGDLLPGQFSKQIVKALN
;
A
#
# COMPACT_ATOMS: atom_id res chain seq x y z
N MET A 1 19.48 9.96 15.94
CA MET A 1 18.46 10.21 14.90
C MET A 1 17.92 8.86 14.43
N PRO A 2 16.60 8.68 14.32
CA PRO A 2 16.03 7.41 13.86
C PRO A 2 16.43 7.10 12.42
N ASN A 3 16.64 5.81 12.15
CA ASN A 3 16.84 5.33 10.80
C ASN A 3 15.54 4.75 10.26
N ILE A 4 15.34 4.87 8.97
CA ILE A 4 14.26 4.19 8.25
C ILE A 4 14.83 3.39 7.07
N LEU A 5 14.13 2.32 6.76
CA LEU A 5 14.29 1.58 5.52
C LEU A 5 13.01 1.75 4.70
N LEU A 6 13.15 2.07 3.44
CA LEU A 6 12.07 2.11 2.46
C LEU A 6 12.22 0.88 1.57
N LEU A 7 11.36 -0.11 1.74
CA LEU A 7 11.38 -1.35 0.97
C LEU A 7 10.27 -1.33 -0.08
N ASN A 8 10.58 -1.69 -1.30
CA ASN A 8 9.55 -2.12 -2.25
C ASN A 8 9.21 -3.60 -1.97
N LYS A 9 8.16 -3.81 -1.16
CA LYS A 9 7.72 -5.15 -0.79
C LYS A 9 7.08 -5.85 -2.01
N PRO A 10 7.62 -7.01 -2.44
CA PRO A 10 7.03 -7.77 -3.52
C PRO A 10 5.66 -8.35 -3.17
N PHE A 11 4.88 -8.68 -4.19
CA PHE A 11 3.71 -9.54 -4.05
C PHE A 11 4.11 -10.89 -3.46
N GLY A 12 3.28 -11.43 -2.58
CA GLY A 12 3.50 -12.74 -1.97
C GLY A 12 4.40 -12.73 -0.72
N VAL A 13 4.89 -11.55 -0.31
CA VAL A 13 5.73 -11.38 0.89
C VAL A 13 4.90 -10.79 2.02
N ILE A 14 4.99 -11.40 3.21
CA ILE A 14 4.36 -10.91 4.44
C ILE A 14 5.20 -9.79 5.07
N SER A 15 4.54 -8.83 5.71
CA SER A 15 5.21 -7.69 6.39
C SER A 15 5.76 -8.10 7.76
N GLN A 16 6.53 -9.18 7.83
CA GLN A 16 7.19 -9.69 9.04
C GLN A 16 8.47 -10.43 8.67
N PHE A 17 9.38 -10.52 9.66
CA PHE A 17 10.66 -11.22 9.50
C PHE A 17 10.58 -12.73 9.75
N SER A 18 9.50 -13.20 10.37
CA SER A 18 9.28 -14.62 10.72
C SER A 18 7.82 -15.01 10.46
N GLY A 19 7.51 -16.29 10.70
CA GLY A 19 6.12 -16.77 10.59
C GLY A 19 5.74 -17.35 9.24
N GLY A 20 6.71 -17.79 8.45
CA GLY A 20 6.49 -18.43 7.16
C GLY A 20 7.76 -18.93 6.52
N ASN A 21 7.69 -19.36 5.26
CA ASN A 21 8.87 -19.65 4.47
C ASN A 21 9.73 -18.38 4.37
N LYS A 22 11.04 -18.50 4.59
CA LYS A 22 11.98 -17.37 4.55
C LYS A 22 11.83 -16.52 3.29
N ALA A 23 11.64 -17.14 2.14
CA ALA A 23 11.45 -16.45 0.86
C ALA A 23 10.19 -15.56 0.79
N GLU A 24 9.20 -15.83 1.67
CA GLU A 24 7.94 -15.07 1.76
C GLU A 24 7.93 -14.08 2.92
N THR A 25 9.08 -13.84 3.55
CA THR A 25 9.22 -12.90 4.68
C THR A 25 10.18 -11.76 4.34
N LEU A 26 10.20 -10.73 5.19
CA LEU A 26 11.13 -9.61 5.05
C LEU A 26 12.59 -10.04 5.19
N SER A 27 12.86 -11.18 5.84
CA SER A 27 14.21 -11.74 5.99
C SER A 27 14.89 -12.13 4.67
N ALA A 28 14.10 -12.31 3.60
CA ALA A 28 14.66 -12.54 2.25
C ALA A 28 15.32 -11.29 1.66
N PHE A 29 14.92 -10.10 2.10
CA PHE A 29 15.30 -8.82 1.49
C PHE A 29 16.14 -7.94 2.42
N ILE A 30 15.88 -7.96 3.72
CA ILE A 30 16.51 -7.10 4.71
C ILE A 30 17.29 -7.97 5.71
N GLN A 31 18.61 -7.77 5.75
CA GLN A 31 19.51 -8.44 6.68
C GLN A 31 19.84 -7.56 7.91
N GLU A 32 19.50 -6.28 7.86
CA GLU A 32 19.75 -5.35 8.96
C GLU A 32 18.85 -5.67 10.16
N LYS A 33 19.47 -5.79 11.32
CA LYS A 33 18.78 -6.09 12.57
C LYS A 33 18.22 -4.82 13.22
N GLY A 34 17.18 -4.99 14.04
CA GLY A 34 16.64 -3.89 14.84
C GLY A 34 15.61 -3.01 14.11
N PHE A 35 15.25 -3.33 12.89
CA PHE A 35 14.19 -2.63 12.15
C PHE A 35 12.87 -3.37 12.25
N TYR A 36 11.79 -2.60 12.40
CA TYR A 36 10.42 -3.10 12.49
C TYR A 36 9.51 -2.37 11.51
N PRO A 37 8.56 -3.06 10.89
CA PRO A 37 7.58 -2.41 10.02
C PRO A 37 6.78 -1.33 10.75
N ALA A 38 6.68 -0.16 10.15
CA ALA A 38 5.80 0.91 10.58
C ALA A 38 4.50 0.87 9.75
N GLY A 39 3.52 0.16 10.28
CA GLY A 39 2.35 -0.29 9.53
C GLY A 39 2.66 -1.59 8.76
N ARG A 40 1.67 -2.08 8.05
CA ARG A 40 1.76 -3.35 7.31
C ARG A 40 1.20 -3.19 5.90
N LEU A 41 1.71 -4.00 5.00
CA LEU A 41 1.07 -4.33 3.72
C LEU A 41 0.65 -5.80 3.76
N ASP A 42 -0.52 -6.10 3.21
CA ASP A 42 -0.98 -7.47 3.08
C ASP A 42 -0.03 -8.28 2.16
N LYS A 43 -0.07 -9.60 2.28
CA LYS A 43 0.76 -10.51 1.46
C LYS A 43 0.52 -10.28 -0.04
N ASP A 44 -0.71 -10.03 -0.43
CA ASP A 44 -1.14 -9.80 -1.82
C ASP A 44 -1.09 -8.32 -2.26
N SER A 45 -0.49 -7.45 -1.46
CA SER A 45 -0.22 -6.05 -1.79
C SER A 45 1.26 -5.82 -2.02
N GLU A 46 1.59 -4.83 -2.84
CA GLU A 46 2.95 -4.50 -3.27
C GLU A 46 3.34 -3.08 -2.87
N GLY A 47 4.61 -2.77 -2.97
CA GLY A 47 5.10 -1.41 -2.91
C GLY A 47 5.69 -0.99 -1.58
N LEU A 48 5.58 0.28 -1.26
CA LEU A 48 6.30 0.91 -0.16
C LEU A 48 5.92 0.35 1.21
N LEU A 49 6.87 -0.30 1.86
CA LEU A 49 6.85 -0.64 3.27
C LEU A 49 7.94 0.17 3.98
N VAL A 50 7.54 0.95 4.97
CA VAL A 50 8.47 1.71 5.82
C VAL A 50 8.82 0.86 7.04
N LEU A 51 10.11 0.73 7.33
CA LEU A 51 10.60 0.10 8.55
C LEU A 51 11.47 1.11 9.30
N THR A 52 11.51 1.02 10.62
CA THR A 52 12.33 1.90 11.45
C THR A 52 12.91 1.16 12.65
N ASP A 53 14.05 1.65 13.15
CA ASP A 53 14.67 1.24 14.40
C ASP A 53 14.13 2.00 15.63
N ASN A 54 13.16 2.90 15.42
CA ASN A 54 12.63 3.78 16.46
C ASN A 54 11.14 3.53 16.72
N GLY A 55 10.80 3.05 17.91
CA GLY A 55 9.43 2.71 18.29
C GLY A 55 8.48 3.89 18.31
N LYS A 56 8.94 5.11 18.65
CA LYS A 56 8.11 6.32 18.61
C LYS A 56 7.72 6.65 17.17
N LEU A 57 8.66 6.61 16.26
CA LEU A 57 8.42 6.85 14.83
C LEU A 57 7.52 5.75 14.24
N GLN A 58 7.74 4.49 14.60
CA GLN A 58 6.88 3.37 14.20
C GLN A 58 5.42 3.64 14.59
N SER A 59 5.19 4.04 15.83
CA SER A 59 3.86 4.38 16.35
C SER A 59 3.26 5.56 15.59
N GLN A 60 4.01 6.62 15.35
CA GLN A 60 3.53 7.79 14.60
C GLN A 60 3.10 7.44 13.18
N ILE A 61 3.81 6.55 12.50
CA ILE A 61 3.49 6.13 11.12
C ILE A 61 2.28 5.20 11.09
N SER A 62 2.17 4.28 12.04
CA SER A 62 1.15 3.22 12.03
C SER A 62 -0.17 3.61 12.67
N ASP A 63 -0.16 4.49 13.67
CA ASP A 63 -1.35 4.86 14.43
C ASP A 63 -2.24 5.83 13.64
N PRO A 64 -3.52 5.48 13.43
CA PRO A 64 -4.48 6.30 12.69
C PRO A 64 -4.69 7.71 13.26
N ARG A 65 -4.39 7.92 14.54
CA ARG A 65 -4.51 9.23 15.20
C ARG A 65 -3.61 10.30 14.59
N PHE A 66 -2.48 9.91 14.04
CA PHE A 66 -1.56 10.84 13.36
C PHE A 66 -1.97 11.16 11.91
N LYS A 67 -3.00 10.52 11.38
CA LYS A 67 -3.60 10.81 10.06
C LYS A 67 -2.58 10.85 8.93
N ILE A 68 -1.55 10.01 9.00
CA ILE A 68 -0.56 9.91 7.92
C ILE A 68 -1.21 9.34 6.67
N GLY A 69 -1.19 10.12 5.60
CA GLY A 69 -1.73 9.72 4.30
C GLY A 69 -0.94 8.57 3.68
N LYS A 70 -1.63 7.62 3.11
CA LYS A 70 -1.06 6.49 2.37
C LYS A 70 -1.67 6.47 0.98
N THR A 71 -0.83 6.61 -0.03
CA THR A 71 -1.27 6.66 -1.43
C THR A 71 -0.96 5.37 -2.15
N TYR A 72 -1.94 4.90 -2.88
CA TYR A 72 -1.90 3.64 -3.63
C TYR A 72 -2.25 3.85 -5.09
N ILE A 73 -1.62 3.07 -5.96
CA ILE A 73 -2.05 2.84 -7.33
C ILE A 73 -2.80 1.50 -7.34
N VAL A 74 -3.99 1.49 -7.89
CA VAL A 74 -4.89 0.34 -7.85
C VAL A 74 -5.39 0.01 -9.24
N GLN A 75 -5.15 -1.22 -9.69
CA GLN A 75 -5.81 -1.79 -10.85
C GLN A 75 -7.11 -2.45 -10.39
N ILE A 76 -8.19 -2.10 -11.04
CA ILE A 76 -9.54 -2.57 -10.72
C ILE A 76 -10.22 -3.19 -11.94
N GLU A 77 -11.14 -4.12 -11.72
CA GLU A 77 -12.00 -4.65 -12.77
C GLU A 77 -12.95 -3.57 -13.30
N LYS A 78 -13.26 -3.61 -14.57
CA LYS A 78 -14.12 -2.69 -15.30
C LYS A 78 -13.53 -1.28 -15.43
N ILE A 79 -14.18 -0.47 -16.22
CA ILE A 79 -13.84 0.95 -16.38
C ILE A 79 -14.60 1.74 -15.32
N VAL A 80 -13.86 2.31 -14.35
CA VAL A 80 -14.47 3.07 -13.25
C VAL A 80 -15.25 4.30 -13.76
N ASN A 81 -16.40 4.52 -13.18
CA ASN A 81 -17.25 5.68 -13.47
C ASN A 81 -17.14 6.74 -12.36
N GLU A 82 -17.61 7.95 -12.66
CA GLU A 82 -17.52 9.07 -11.72
C GLU A 82 -18.36 8.86 -10.45
N ARG A 83 -19.48 8.18 -10.54
CA ARG A 83 -20.31 7.86 -9.37
C ARG A 83 -19.54 7.01 -8.35
N ALA A 84 -18.80 5.99 -8.83
CA ALA A 84 -17.98 5.17 -7.96
C ALA A 84 -16.82 5.97 -7.35
N LEU A 85 -16.16 6.81 -8.16
CA LEU A 85 -15.09 7.68 -7.66
C LEU A 85 -15.59 8.63 -6.57
N GLU A 86 -16.77 9.22 -6.75
CA GLU A 86 -17.36 10.13 -5.76
C GLU A 86 -17.72 9.38 -4.46
N THR A 87 -18.27 8.19 -4.56
CA THR A 87 -18.52 7.36 -3.37
C THR A 87 -17.22 7.00 -2.61
N LEU A 88 -16.16 6.67 -3.34
CA LEU A 88 -14.85 6.42 -2.73
C LEU A 88 -14.29 7.67 -2.04
N ARG A 89 -14.52 8.87 -2.59
CA ARG A 89 -14.06 10.15 -2.02
C ARG A 89 -14.81 10.52 -0.74
N THR A 90 -16.12 10.34 -0.74
CA THR A 90 -16.99 10.83 0.35
C THR A 90 -17.12 9.85 1.50
N GLY A 91 -17.05 8.57 1.24
CA GLY A 91 -17.12 7.50 2.21
C GLY A 91 -17.92 6.31 1.73
N VAL A 92 -17.42 5.13 1.99
CA VAL A 92 -18.02 3.85 1.64
C VAL A 92 -18.52 3.17 2.91
N GLU A 93 -19.76 2.70 2.90
CA GLU A 93 -20.29 1.90 3.99
C GLU A 93 -19.71 0.48 3.91
N LEU A 94 -18.97 0.09 4.94
CA LEU A 94 -18.39 -1.23 5.13
C LEU A 94 -18.98 -1.86 6.39
N ASN A 95 -18.77 -3.17 6.58
CA ASN A 95 -19.29 -3.89 7.75
C ASN A 95 -18.84 -3.31 9.10
N ASP A 96 -17.68 -2.66 9.12
CA ASP A 96 -17.08 -2.01 10.30
C ASP A 96 -17.27 -0.48 10.31
N GLY A 97 -18.21 0.03 9.55
CA GLY A 97 -18.60 1.43 9.51
C GLY A 97 -18.18 2.16 8.23
N ILE A 98 -18.65 3.40 8.09
CA ILE A 98 -18.35 4.25 6.94
C ILE A 98 -16.86 4.63 6.95
N THR A 99 -16.21 4.58 5.80
CA THR A 99 -14.83 5.01 5.64
C THR A 99 -14.70 6.52 5.69
N LYS A 100 -13.56 7.01 6.16
CA LYS A 100 -13.24 8.45 6.10
C LYS A 100 -13.12 8.90 4.65
N PRO A 101 -13.33 10.19 4.38
CA PRO A 101 -13.07 10.78 3.07
C PRO A 101 -11.67 10.46 2.57
N ALA A 102 -11.56 10.14 1.28
CA ALA A 102 -10.32 9.81 0.60
C ALA A 102 -10.09 10.72 -0.60
N LEU A 103 -8.85 10.86 -1.04
CA LEU A 103 -8.54 11.48 -2.33
C LEU A 103 -8.50 10.36 -3.37
N VAL A 104 -9.31 10.48 -4.41
CA VAL A 104 -9.41 9.45 -5.46
C VAL A 104 -9.50 10.09 -6.83
N ARG A 105 -8.71 9.57 -7.76
CA ARG A 105 -8.77 9.96 -9.16
C ARG A 105 -8.52 8.77 -10.08
N ARG A 106 -9.15 8.79 -11.24
CA ARG A 106 -8.79 7.88 -12.33
C ARG A 106 -7.43 8.29 -12.91
N ILE A 107 -6.60 7.31 -13.21
CA ILE A 107 -5.31 7.51 -13.87
C ILE A 107 -5.19 6.57 -15.08
N SER A 108 -4.26 6.87 -15.96
CA SER A 108 -3.82 5.93 -17.00
C SER A 108 -3.00 4.81 -16.37
N GLU A 109 -2.86 3.68 -17.08
CA GLU A 109 -1.96 2.62 -16.66
C GLU A 109 -0.54 3.18 -16.46
N PRO A 110 0.08 2.97 -15.27
CA PRO A 110 1.41 3.49 -15.00
C PRO A 110 2.47 2.83 -15.88
N SER A 111 3.16 3.59 -16.71
CA SER A 111 4.16 3.11 -17.66
C SER A 111 5.43 2.55 -17.00
N ALA A 112 5.78 3.05 -15.81
CA ALA A 112 6.99 2.66 -15.07
C ALA A 112 6.75 1.54 -14.04
N LEU A 113 5.55 0.99 -13.97
CA LEU A 113 5.23 -0.05 -13.01
C LEU A 113 5.82 -1.40 -13.48
N TRP A 114 6.53 -2.09 -12.57
CA TRP A 114 7.09 -3.42 -12.85
C TRP A 114 6.00 -4.46 -13.12
N ALA A 115 6.35 -5.50 -13.86
CA ALA A 115 5.47 -6.66 -14.06
C ALA A 115 5.33 -7.44 -12.73
N ARG A 116 4.10 -7.73 -12.32
CA ARG A 116 3.85 -8.54 -11.12
C ARG A 116 4.15 -10.03 -11.40
N THR A 117 4.78 -10.68 -10.45
CA THR A 117 4.98 -12.12 -10.47
C THR A 117 4.32 -12.76 -9.22
N PRO A 118 3.32 -13.64 -9.39
CA PRO A 118 2.65 -14.02 -10.65
C PRO A 118 1.83 -12.85 -11.22
N PRO A 119 1.52 -12.87 -12.53
CA PRO A 119 0.67 -11.83 -13.13
C PRO A 119 -0.75 -11.87 -12.56
N ILE A 120 -1.48 -10.76 -12.70
CA ILE A 120 -2.90 -10.75 -12.34
C ILE A 120 -3.68 -11.74 -13.21
N ARG A 121 -4.80 -12.22 -12.68
CA ARG A 121 -5.73 -13.01 -13.49
C ARG A 121 -6.37 -12.13 -14.56
N VAL A 122 -6.13 -12.47 -15.82
CA VAL A 122 -6.74 -11.78 -16.96
C VAL A 122 -8.06 -12.47 -17.33
N ARG A 123 -9.13 -11.67 -17.45
CA ARG A 123 -10.41 -12.08 -18.02
C ARG A 123 -10.64 -11.27 -19.28
N ASN A 124 -10.51 -11.90 -20.45
CA ASN A 124 -10.56 -11.21 -21.74
C ASN A 124 -11.85 -10.41 -21.99
N SER A 125 -12.96 -10.82 -21.35
CA SER A 125 -14.26 -10.14 -21.47
C SER A 125 -14.48 -8.98 -20.49
N ILE A 126 -13.57 -8.77 -19.53
CA ILE A 126 -13.70 -7.73 -18.50
C ILE A 126 -12.55 -6.74 -18.65
N PRO A 127 -12.81 -5.48 -19.06
CA PRO A 127 -11.78 -4.46 -19.11
C PRO A 127 -11.29 -4.12 -17.69
N THR A 128 -10.16 -3.46 -17.60
CA THR A 128 -9.60 -2.95 -16.34
C THR A 128 -9.36 -1.45 -16.44
N SER A 129 -9.31 -0.80 -15.30
CA SER A 129 -8.90 0.60 -15.20
C SER A 129 -8.03 0.83 -13.96
N TRP A 130 -7.43 2.00 -13.88
CA TRP A 130 -6.52 2.37 -12.81
C TRP A 130 -7.01 3.58 -12.06
N ILE A 131 -6.86 3.55 -10.74
CA ILE A 131 -7.11 4.69 -9.86
C ILE A 131 -5.90 4.95 -8.97
N GLU A 132 -5.74 6.20 -8.56
CA GLU A 132 -4.87 6.58 -7.45
C GLU A 132 -5.77 6.95 -6.28
N ILE A 133 -5.49 6.38 -5.11
CA ILE A 133 -6.26 6.62 -3.88
C ILE A 133 -5.36 6.92 -2.71
N THR A 134 -5.66 7.99 -1.98
CA THR A 134 -5.00 8.33 -0.71
C THR A 134 -6.00 8.21 0.43
N ILE A 135 -5.68 7.39 1.41
CA ILE A 135 -6.45 7.22 2.64
C ILE A 135 -5.66 7.70 3.85
N TYR A 136 -6.36 8.18 4.88
CA TYR A 136 -5.81 8.70 6.14
C TYR A 136 -6.12 7.82 7.34
N GLU A 137 -6.50 6.60 7.09
CA GLU A 137 -6.78 5.54 8.05
C GLU A 137 -6.15 4.23 7.54
N GLY A 138 -6.32 3.13 8.24
CA GLY A 138 -5.68 1.88 7.86
C GLY A 138 -6.43 0.68 8.42
N ARG A 139 -7.70 0.50 8.01
CA ARG A 139 -8.47 -0.69 8.36
C ARG A 139 -7.97 -1.91 7.59
N ASN A 140 -8.20 -3.09 8.13
CA ASN A 140 -7.85 -4.35 7.47
C ASN A 140 -8.44 -4.40 6.05
N ARG A 141 -7.59 -4.60 5.05
CA ARG A 141 -7.94 -4.73 3.62
C ARG A 141 -8.86 -3.63 3.10
N GLN A 142 -8.71 -2.42 3.61
CA GLN A 142 -9.68 -1.35 3.42
C GLN A 142 -9.92 -1.01 1.96
N ILE A 143 -8.89 -0.74 1.18
CA ILE A 143 -9.04 -0.35 -0.23
C ILE A 143 -9.72 -1.45 -1.04
N ARG A 144 -9.36 -2.71 -0.82
CA ARG A 144 -9.99 -3.86 -1.50
C ARG A 144 -11.47 -3.96 -1.19
N ARG A 145 -11.86 -3.72 0.07
CA ARG A 145 -13.27 -3.70 0.47
C ARG A 145 -14.02 -2.50 -0.09
N MET A 146 -13.38 -1.32 -0.11
CA MET A 146 -13.98 -0.11 -0.68
C MET A 146 -14.26 -0.27 -2.17
N THR A 147 -13.28 -0.72 -2.96
CA THR A 147 -13.43 -0.89 -4.40
C THR A 147 -14.46 -1.97 -4.75
N ALA A 148 -14.47 -3.07 -4.01
CA ALA A 148 -15.47 -4.13 -4.18
C ALA A 148 -16.89 -3.62 -3.87
N ALA A 149 -17.05 -2.83 -2.80
CA ALA A 149 -18.35 -2.29 -2.40
C ALA A 149 -18.97 -1.35 -3.46
N VAL A 150 -18.15 -0.64 -4.22
CA VAL A 150 -18.64 0.22 -5.33
C VAL A 150 -18.72 -0.53 -6.67
N GLY A 151 -18.42 -1.84 -6.69
CA GLY A 151 -18.60 -2.72 -7.87
C GLY A 151 -17.38 -2.82 -8.79
N PHE A 152 -16.20 -2.41 -8.33
CA PHE A 152 -14.94 -2.42 -9.10
C PHE A 152 -13.83 -3.13 -8.30
N PRO A 153 -13.86 -4.48 -8.21
CA PRO A 153 -12.90 -5.22 -7.38
C PRO A 153 -11.44 -4.96 -7.73
N THR A 154 -10.59 -4.89 -6.72
CA THR A 154 -9.14 -4.72 -6.89
C THR A 154 -8.50 -5.98 -7.47
N LEU A 155 -7.72 -5.80 -8.53
CA LEU A 155 -6.85 -6.82 -9.13
C LEU A 155 -5.41 -6.69 -8.65
N ARG A 156 -4.91 -5.45 -8.53
CA ARG A 156 -3.53 -5.15 -8.10
C ARG A 156 -3.53 -3.91 -7.22
N LEU A 157 -2.75 -3.95 -6.15
CA LEU A 157 -2.66 -2.87 -5.18
C LEU A 157 -1.20 -2.59 -4.84
N VAL A 158 -0.75 -1.38 -5.16
CA VAL A 158 0.64 -0.94 -4.97
C VAL A 158 0.68 0.34 -4.15
N ARG A 159 1.28 0.31 -2.96
CA ARG A 159 1.47 1.53 -2.17
C ARG A 159 2.69 2.29 -2.66
N ILE A 160 2.51 3.55 -3.01
CA ILE A 160 3.58 4.39 -3.54
C ILE A 160 4.06 5.45 -2.56
N THR A 161 3.24 5.82 -1.57
CA THR A 161 3.58 6.87 -0.61
C THR A 161 3.08 6.54 0.80
N VAL A 162 3.85 6.87 1.81
CA VAL A 162 3.47 6.89 3.23
C VAL A 162 3.95 8.21 3.81
N GLY A 163 3.04 9.14 4.10
CA GLY A 163 3.40 10.49 4.52
C GLY A 163 4.33 11.17 3.51
N ASN A 164 5.53 11.54 3.94
CA ASN A 164 6.53 12.19 3.09
C ASN A 164 7.47 11.20 2.37
N TRP A 165 7.36 9.91 2.66
CA TRP A 165 8.21 8.90 2.04
C TRP A 165 7.56 8.35 0.78
N GLN A 166 8.37 8.22 -0.25
CA GLN A 166 7.94 7.77 -1.58
C GLN A 166 8.69 6.51 -1.99
N LEU A 167 8.03 5.66 -2.76
CA LEU A 167 8.62 4.45 -3.33
C LEU A 167 9.78 4.80 -4.28
N GLY A 168 9.62 5.88 -5.05
CA GLY A 168 10.62 6.28 -6.06
C GLY A 168 10.86 5.17 -7.08
N ASP A 169 12.14 5.00 -7.44
CA ASP A 169 12.58 4.04 -8.46
C ASP A 169 12.97 2.67 -7.90
N LEU A 170 12.63 2.38 -6.65
CA LEU A 170 12.91 1.07 -6.04
C LEU A 170 12.16 -0.04 -6.79
N LEU A 171 12.91 -1.02 -7.26
CA LEU A 171 12.35 -2.24 -7.85
C LEU A 171 11.92 -3.23 -6.73
N PRO A 172 11.06 -4.21 -7.03
CA PRO A 172 10.63 -5.20 -6.04
C PRO A 172 11.80 -5.87 -5.32
N GLY A 173 11.76 -5.87 -3.99
CA GLY A 173 12.81 -6.42 -3.14
C GLY A 173 13.98 -5.48 -2.85
N GLN A 174 14.08 -4.35 -3.54
CA GLN A 174 15.08 -3.32 -3.24
C GLN A 174 14.64 -2.45 -2.07
N PHE A 175 15.61 -1.97 -1.31
CA PHE A 175 15.38 -0.99 -0.25
C PHE A 175 16.43 0.12 -0.25
N SER A 176 16.07 1.25 0.33
CA SER A 176 16.98 2.36 0.64
C SER A 176 16.96 2.66 2.13
N LYS A 177 18.09 3.13 2.66
CA LYS A 177 18.21 3.56 4.06
C LYS A 177 18.33 5.06 4.14
N GLN A 178 17.59 5.66 5.07
CA GLN A 178 17.59 7.11 5.30
C GLN A 178 17.67 7.39 6.80
N ILE A 179 18.30 8.51 7.14
CA ILE A 179 18.30 9.06 8.50
C ILE A 179 17.22 10.13 8.55
N VAL A 180 16.31 10.03 9.49
CA VAL A 180 15.21 10.99 9.64
C VAL A 180 15.53 11.95 10.77
N LYS A 181 15.47 13.26 10.49
CA LYS A 181 15.40 14.24 11.58
C LYS A 181 14.10 13.97 12.34
N ALA A 182 14.19 13.89 13.68
CA ALA A 182 13.02 13.64 14.51
C ALA A 182 11.86 14.53 14.07
N LEU A 183 10.70 13.94 13.85
CA LEU A 183 9.47 14.70 13.71
C LEU A 183 9.23 15.37 15.07
N ASN A 184 9.32 16.69 15.11
CA ASN A 184 9.02 17.51 16.28
C ASN A 184 7.54 17.40 16.65
#